data_c0110e6bf25621ddc29ac838ae256081
#
_entry.id   c0110e6bf25621ddc29ac838ae256081
#
_cell.length_a   1.000
_cell.length_b   1.000
_cell.length_c   1.000
_cell.angle_alpha   90.00
_cell.angle_beta   90.00
_cell.angle_gamma   90.00
#
_symmetry.space_group_name_H-M   'P 1'
#
loop_
_entity.id
_entity.type
_entity.pdbx_description
1 polymer ?
#
loop_
_entity_poly.entity_id
_entity_poly.type
_entity_poly.pdbx_seq_one_letter_code
_entity_poly.pdbx_strand_id
1 'polypeptide(L)'
;MEYYTSLQPTPKKRLNPLLVDVVEGSVLEAYLHAILYIRRVEFLHMGMRWFDVKRYGIEITRRTLSTTSVEPINEYDVLTVDDERRAIQIPRDVISAGLTPNPRP
;
A
#
# COMPACT_ATOMS: atom_id res chain seq x y z
N MET A 1 -19.45 10.81 -3.03
CA MET A 1 -18.07 10.32 -2.76
C MET A 1 -17.94 9.55 -1.44
N GLU A 2 -18.71 9.88 -0.43
CA GLU A 2 -18.80 9.08 0.80
C GLU A 2 -19.18 7.62 0.53
N TYR A 3 -19.98 7.38 -0.50
CA TYR A 3 -20.38 6.04 -0.92
C TYR A 3 -19.18 5.08 -1.12
N TYR A 4 -18.13 5.53 -1.80
CA TYR A 4 -16.96 4.68 -2.04
C TYR A 4 -16.15 4.41 -0.78
N THR A 5 -16.17 5.30 0.18
CA THR A 5 -15.49 5.10 1.46
C THR A 5 -16.31 4.24 2.42
N SER A 6 -17.64 4.35 2.37
CA SER A 6 -18.54 3.58 3.23
C SER A 6 -18.69 2.12 2.82
N LEU A 7 -18.54 1.81 1.54
CA LEU A 7 -18.65 0.44 1.03
C LEU A 7 -17.37 -0.39 1.18
N GLN A 8 -16.30 0.19 1.69
CA GLN A 8 -15.05 -0.53 1.91
C GLN A 8 -15.23 -1.59 2.99
N PRO A 9 -15.05 -2.88 2.70
CA PRO A 9 -15.17 -3.95 3.70
C PRO A 9 -14.04 -3.93 4.74
N THR A 10 -12.99 -3.16 4.47
CA THR A 10 -11.84 -2.95 5.34
C THR A 10 -11.73 -1.47 5.70
N PRO A 11 -11.08 -1.13 6.82
CA PRO A 11 -10.83 0.26 7.16
C PRO A 11 -10.15 1.02 6.01
N LYS A 12 -10.54 2.27 5.82
CA LYS A 12 -9.96 3.15 4.83
C LYS A 12 -8.44 3.25 5.00
N LYS A 13 -7.70 3.06 3.92
CA LYS A 13 -6.25 3.24 3.93
C LYS A 13 -5.92 4.72 4.08
N ARG A 14 -5.08 5.05 5.05
CA ARG A 14 -4.60 6.42 5.23
C ARG A 14 -3.58 6.76 4.16
N LEU A 15 -3.67 7.98 3.67
CA LEU A 15 -2.64 8.59 2.84
C LEU A 15 -1.59 9.22 3.75
N ASN A 16 -0.33 9.13 3.38
CA ASN A 16 0.74 9.69 4.19
C ASN A 16 0.74 11.22 4.10
N PRO A 17 0.51 11.96 5.20
CA PRO A 17 0.46 13.41 5.18
C PRO A 17 1.79 14.09 4.81
N LEU A 18 2.91 13.36 4.91
CA LEU A 18 4.22 13.86 4.48
C LEU A 18 4.40 13.81 2.96
N LEU A 19 3.63 12.99 2.26
CA LEU A 19 3.71 12.81 0.82
C LEU A 19 2.55 13.46 0.08
N VAL A 20 1.43 13.67 0.75
CA VAL A 20 0.20 14.15 0.14
C VAL A 20 -0.43 15.23 1.02
N ASP A 21 -0.58 16.42 0.49
CA ASP A 21 -1.21 17.54 1.18
C ASP A 21 -2.73 17.47 1.05
N VAL A 22 -3.32 16.54 1.78
CA VAL A 22 -4.78 16.32 1.82
C VAL A 22 -5.23 16.17 3.27
N VAL A 23 -6.15 17.02 3.68
CA VAL A 23 -6.71 16.98 5.04
C VAL A 23 -7.62 15.76 5.18
N GLU A 24 -7.39 14.96 6.23
CA GLU A 24 -8.23 13.80 6.54
C GLU A 24 -9.67 14.25 6.85
N GLY A 25 -10.64 13.56 6.27
CA GLY A 25 -12.06 13.89 6.40
C GLY A 25 -12.55 14.96 5.42
N SER A 26 -11.67 15.54 4.60
CA SER A 26 -12.07 16.53 3.59
C SER A 26 -12.76 15.90 2.39
N VAL A 27 -13.48 16.73 1.63
CA VAL A 27 -14.11 16.31 0.36
C VAL A 27 -13.05 15.87 -0.64
N LEU A 28 -11.90 16.54 -0.66
CA LEU A 28 -10.78 16.20 -1.54
C LEU A 28 -10.25 14.79 -1.27
N GLU A 29 -10.15 14.41 0.01
CA GLU A 29 -9.76 13.04 0.38
C GLU A 29 -10.74 12.00 -0.16
N ALA A 30 -12.05 12.26 -0.05
CA ALA A 30 -13.08 11.35 -0.57
C ALA A 30 -12.95 11.15 -2.08
N TYR A 31 -12.73 12.23 -2.83
CA TYR A 31 -12.49 12.15 -4.28
C TYR A 31 -11.22 11.38 -4.60
N LEU A 32 -10.15 11.63 -3.87
CA LEU A 32 -8.89 10.94 -4.09
C LEU A 32 -9.01 9.44 -3.83
N HIS A 33 -9.68 9.03 -2.77
CA HIS A 33 -9.95 7.61 -2.51
C HIS A 33 -10.82 6.97 -3.59
N ALA A 34 -11.80 7.68 -4.11
CA ALA A 34 -12.63 7.21 -5.22
C ALA A 34 -11.80 6.99 -6.50
N ILE A 35 -10.93 7.93 -6.83
CA ILE A 35 -10.02 7.81 -7.98
C ILE A 35 -9.06 6.62 -7.79
N LEU A 36 -8.47 6.47 -6.61
CA LEU A 36 -7.57 5.37 -6.32
C LEU A 36 -8.27 4.02 -6.41
N TYR A 37 -9.52 3.94 -5.97
CA TYR A 37 -10.33 2.73 -6.11
C TYR A 37 -10.58 2.38 -7.59
N ILE A 38 -11.00 3.36 -8.38
CA ILE A 38 -11.23 3.17 -9.82
C ILE A 38 -9.94 2.74 -10.52
N ARG A 39 -8.82 3.37 -10.24
CA ARG A 39 -7.52 2.99 -10.78
C ARG A 39 -7.14 1.56 -10.40
N ARG A 40 -7.39 1.17 -9.17
CA ARG A 40 -7.11 -0.19 -8.68
C ARG A 40 -7.88 -1.25 -9.47
N VAL A 41 -9.13 -0.98 -9.79
CA VAL A 41 -9.98 -1.91 -10.56
C VAL A 41 -9.60 -1.90 -12.04
N GLU A 42 -9.43 -0.72 -12.63
CA GLU A 42 -9.12 -0.54 -14.06
C GLU A 42 -7.77 -1.17 -14.43
N PHE A 43 -6.76 -1.00 -13.58
CA PHE A 43 -5.40 -1.47 -13.84
C PHE A 43 -5.06 -2.79 -13.14
N LEU A 44 -6.07 -3.62 -12.90
CA LEU A 44 -5.88 -4.94 -12.33
C LEU A 44 -4.90 -5.76 -13.19
N HIS A 45 -3.92 -6.40 -12.55
CA HIS A 45 -2.82 -7.16 -13.19
C HIS A 45 -1.82 -6.34 -14.02
N MET A 46 -1.93 -5.02 -14.04
CA MET A 46 -1.00 -4.17 -14.79
C MET A 46 0.14 -3.60 -13.94
N GLY A 47 0.17 -3.90 -12.65
CA GLY A 47 1.21 -3.43 -11.72
C GLY A 47 1.10 -1.95 -11.33
N MET A 48 0.13 -1.22 -11.87
CA MET A 48 -0.02 0.22 -11.64
C MET A 48 -0.37 0.58 -10.18
N ARG A 49 -1.01 -0.32 -9.46
CA ARG A 49 -1.33 -0.12 -8.04
C ARG A 49 -0.09 0.10 -7.18
N TRP A 50 1.03 -0.50 -7.53
CA TRP A 50 2.29 -0.31 -6.82
C TRP A 50 2.77 1.15 -6.85
N PHE A 51 2.60 1.83 -7.98
CA PHE A 51 2.93 3.26 -8.11
C PHE A 51 2.05 4.12 -7.18
N ASP A 52 0.76 3.82 -7.10
CA ASP A 52 -0.15 4.50 -6.19
C ASP A 52 0.22 4.26 -4.72
N VAL A 53 0.57 3.03 -4.37
CA VAL A 53 1.02 2.66 -3.03
C VAL A 53 2.27 3.45 -2.62
N LYS A 54 3.23 3.58 -3.52
CA LYS A 54 4.46 4.34 -3.25
C LYS A 54 4.19 5.85 -3.19
N ARG A 55 3.42 6.37 -4.14
CA ARG A 55 3.16 7.80 -4.24
C ARG A 55 2.40 8.35 -3.04
N TYR A 56 1.38 7.64 -2.60
CA TYR A 56 0.51 8.10 -1.51
C TYR A 56 0.89 7.54 -0.14
N GLY A 57 1.98 6.79 -0.05
CA GLY A 57 2.44 6.22 1.20
C GLY A 57 1.43 5.27 1.83
N ILE A 58 0.77 4.45 1.02
CA ILE A 58 -0.24 3.52 1.51
C ILE A 58 0.44 2.35 2.21
N GLU A 59 0.03 2.06 3.43
CA GLU A 59 0.48 0.91 4.16
C GLU A 59 -0.24 -0.35 3.67
N ILE A 60 0.50 -1.44 3.51
CA ILE A 60 -0.06 -2.73 3.09
C ILE A 60 -0.01 -3.69 4.27
N THR A 61 -1.15 -4.27 4.62
CA THR A 61 -1.26 -5.28 5.66
C THR A 61 -1.76 -6.58 5.05
N ARG A 62 -0.99 -7.65 5.21
CA ARG A 62 -1.45 -9.00 4.92
C ARG A 62 -2.22 -9.51 6.13
N ARG A 63 -3.40 -10.02 5.91
CA ARG A 63 -4.27 -10.50 6.99
C ARG A 63 -4.67 -11.94 6.77
N THR A 64 -4.79 -12.69 7.85
CA THR A 64 -5.33 -14.05 7.81
C THR A 64 -6.79 -14.01 8.23
N LEU A 65 -7.62 -14.74 7.49
CA LEU A 65 -9.01 -14.92 7.87
C LEU A 65 -9.08 -16.00 8.96
N SER A 66 -9.56 -15.62 10.13
CA SER A 66 -9.99 -16.57 11.17
C SER A 66 -11.51 -16.59 11.24
N THR A 67 -12.06 -17.51 12.03
CA THR A 67 -13.52 -17.58 12.22
C THR A 67 -14.10 -16.40 12.98
N THR A 68 -13.25 -15.60 13.65
CA THR A 68 -13.66 -14.52 14.53
C THR A 68 -13.07 -13.15 14.18
N SER A 69 -11.93 -13.11 13.47
CA SER A 69 -11.25 -11.85 13.17
C SER A 69 -10.38 -11.95 11.91
N VAL A 70 -10.03 -10.79 11.36
CA VAL A 70 -9.07 -10.64 10.27
C VAL A 70 -7.91 -9.82 10.80
N GLU A 71 -6.85 -10.49 11.22
CA GLU A 71 -5.69 -9.87 11.86
C GLU A 71 -4.39 -10.18 11.13
N PRO A 72 -3.38 -9.30 11.21
CA PRO A 72 -2.05 -9.64 10.74
C PRO A 72 -1.47 -10.78 11.59
N ILE A 73 -0.76 -11.71 10.94
CA ILE A 73 -0.19 -12.88 11.62
C ILE A 73 1.01 -12.46 12.48
N ASN A 74 1.83 -11.53 11.97
CA ASN A 74 3.04 -11.05 12.64
C ASN A 74 3.42 -9.68 12.06
N GLU A 75 4.46 -9.07 12.62
CA GLU A 75 4.95 -7.75 12.20
C GLU A 75 5.39 -7.67 10.73
N TYR A 76 5.85 -8.78 10.17
CA TYR A 76 6.28 -8.83 8.76
C TYR A 76 5.11 -8.88 7.77
N ASP A 77 3.90 -9.04 8.26
CA ASP A 77 2.70 -8.98 7.43
C ASP A 77 2.25 -7.54 7.14
N VAL A 78 2.90 -6.57 7.75
CA VAL A 78 2.66 -5.14 7.51
C VAL A 78 3.84 -4.56 6.74
N LEU A 79 3.55 -3.95 5.59
CA LEU A 79 4.51 -3.18 4.81
C LEU A 79 4.28 -1.70 5.08
N THR A 80 5.05 -1.14 5.99
CA THR A 80 4.96 0.28 6.37
C THR A 80 5.48 1.20 5.26
N VAL A 81 5.27 2.51 5.43
CA VAL A 81 5.66 3.51 4.41
C VAL A 81 7.16 3.49 4.13
N ASP A 82 7.97 3.35 5.18
CA ASP A 82 9.44 3.40 5.10
C ASP A 82 10.08 2.00 5.05
N ASP A 83 9.30 0.97 4.82
CA ASP A 83 9.78 -0.42 4.82
C ASP A 83 10.78 -0.65 3.68
N GLU A 84 11.94 -1.19 4.02
CA GLU A 84 13.02 -1.49 3.08
C GLU A 84 12.59 -2.45 1.96
N ARG A 85 11.59 -3.29 2.22
CA ARG A 85 11.03 -4.22 1.23
C ARG A 85 10.26 -3.54 0.09
N ARG A 86 10.01 -2.23 0.20
CA ARG A 86 9.40 -1.44 -0.89
C ARG A 86 10.32 -1.27 -2.07
N ALA A 87 11.62 -1.40 -1.87
CA ALA A 87 12.58 -1.46 -2.96
C ALA A 87 12.68 -2.89 -3.49
N ILE A 88 12.60 -3.03 -4.81
CA ILE A 88 12.80 -4.33 -5.46
C ILE A 88 14.25 -4.77 -5.23
N GLN A 89 14.44 -6.04 -4.86
CA GLN A 89 15.78 -6.58 -4.66
C GLN A 89 16.56 -6.63 -5.98
N ILE A 90 17.84 -6.36 -5.89
CA ILE A 90 18.77 -6.50 -7.01
C ILE A 90 18.81 -7.97 -7.44
N PRO A 91 18.89 -8.28 -8.74
CA PRO A 91 19.00 -9.65 -9.22
C PRO A 91 20.17 -10.40 -8.58
N ARG A 92 19.94 -11.68 -8.31
CA ARG A 92 20.93 -12.51 -7.61
C ARG A 92 22.29 -12.57 -8.31
N ASP A 93 22.28 -12.61 -9.63
CA ASP A 93 23.51 -12.66 -10.44
C ASP A 93 24.36 -11.41 -10.26
N VAL A 94 23.71 -10.25 -10.12
CA VAL A 94 24.37 -8.96 -9.90
C VAL A 94 24.96 -8.88 -8.48
N ILE A 95 24.25 -9.44 -7.49
CA ILE A 95 24.76 -9.55 -6.11
C ILE A 95 26.00 -10.47 -6.09
N SER A 96 25.95 -11.59 -6.80
CA SER A 96 27.08 -12.52 -6.94
C SER A 96 28.28 -11.87 -7.63
N ALA A 97 28.05 -10.87 -8.49
CA ALA A 97 29.09 -10.09 -9.15
C ALA A 97 29.71 -9.00 -8.26
N GLY A 98 29.26 -8.84 -7.03
CA GLY A 98 29.85 -7.95 -6.03
C GLY A 98 29.02 -6.71 -5.66
N LEU A 99 27.81 -6.54 -6.18
CA LEU A 99 26.92 -5.46 -5.76
C LEU A 99 26.28 -5.76 -4.41
N THR A 100 26.21 -4.73 -3.57
CA THR A 100 25.56 -4.85 -2.25
C THR A 100 24.05 -4.99 -2.42
N PRO A 101 23.41 -6.01 -1.84
CA PRO A 101 21.95 -6.17 -1.89
C PRO A 101 21.24 -5.06 -1.12
N ASN A 102 19.99 -4.79 -1.50
CA ASN A 102 19.14 -3.90 -0.73
C ASN A 102 18.87 -4.49 0.66
N PRO A 103 18.82 -3.68 1.73
CA PRO A 103 18.54 -4.17 3.07
C PRO A 103 17.23 -4.96 3.16
N ARG A 104 17.22 -5.97 4.01
CA ARG A 104 16.02 -6.77 4.33
C ARG A 104 15.97 -7.01 5.84
N PRO A 105 14.78 -6.88 6.42
CA PRO A 105 14.59 -7.22 7.82
C PRO A 105 14.79 -8.71 8.10
#